data_63fe3b3a28e6e00fc1134e904c7048f9
#
_entry.id   63fe3b3a28e6e00fc1134e904c7048f9
#
_cell.length_a   1.000
_cell.length_b   1.000
_cell.length_c   1.000
_cell.angle_alpha   90.00
_cell.angle_beta   90.00
_cell.angle_gamma   90.00
#
_symmetry.space_group_name_H-M   'P 1'
#
loop_
_entity.id
_entity.type
_entity.pdbx_description
1 polymer ?
#
loop_
_entity_poly.entity_id
_entity_poly.type
_entity_poly.pdbx_seq_one_letter_code
_entity_poly.pdbx_strand_id
1 'polypeptide(L)'
;DHLWFLMGTDMLLTFAQWHAPERIAKLASLAVAHRGRDDGKTLREAAQQLRDRFGADVVLVENDFLPYSSTIARAMLAFRCGEDYLEPAVYDAVCMQGLYHTRSDLRALPLDALARIALPLHDPKRVPHVLGCSHTAAELAARFGEDPGPARRAGLLHDVTKALPGPEQLKLCDKYGMMLDTFERSHPKLLHAKSGAAVAGAVFGESAAVQSAICWHTTGKPDMTLLQKILYLADYMEPNRDFPGVERLRALAQHDLDEAVLLGLEMSLDLLTETGQ
;
A
#
# COMPACT_ATOMS: atom_id res chain seq x y z
N ASP A 1 -7.71 -25.04 35.28
CA ASP A 1 -8.05 -24.36 34.00
C ASP A 1 -6.95 -24.67 33.01
N HIS A 2 -7.33 -24.99 31.77
CA HIS A 2 -6.40 -25.23 30.65
C HIS A 2 -6.31 -23.98 29.78
N LEU A 3 -5.09 -23.46 29.58
CA LEU A 3 -4.87 -22.27 28.78
C LEU A 3 -4.57 -22.67 27.33
N TRP A 4 -5.22 -21.97 26.42
CA TRP A 4 -4.92 -22.05 24.99
C TRP A 4 -4.34 -20.72 24.50
N PHE A 5 -3.21 -20.80 23.80
CA PHE A 5 -2.61 -19.66 23.14
C PHE A 5 -2.88 -19.76 21.63
N LEU A 6 -3.80 -18.92 21.14
CA LEU A 6 -4.14 -18.86 19.71
C LEU A 6 -3.12 -18.02 18.96
N MET A 7 -2.58 -18.56 17.88
CA MET A 7 -1.58 -17.88 17.05
C MET A 7 -1.76 -18.17 15.57
N GLY A 8 -1.18 -17.32 14.72
CA GLY A 8 -1.10 -17.57 13.29
C GLY A 8 0.15 -18.38 12.90
N THR A 9 0.23 -18.81 11.65
CA THR A 9 1.33 -19.61 11.11
C THR A 9 2.68 -18.91 11.18
N ASP A 10 2.73 -17.59 10.95
CA ASP A 10 3.92 -16.76 11.08
C ASP A 10 4.50 -16.75 12.52
N MET A 11 3.62 -16.77 13.50
CA MET A 11 4.01 -16.85 14.91
C MET A 11 4.54 -18.24 15.29
N LEU A 12 3.96 -19.32 14.74
CA LEU A 12 4.47 -20.68 14.93
C LEU A 12 5.92 -20.80 14.42
N LEU A 13 6.18 -20.31 13.21
CA LEU A 13 7.50 -20.39 12.57
C LEU A 13 8.60 -19.62 13.32
N THR A 14 8.22 -18.59 14.07
CA THR A 14 9.15 -17.76 14.85
C THR A 14 9.14 -18.06 16.34
N PHE A 15 8.25 -18.92 16.83
CA PHE A 15 8.03 -19.19 18.26
C PHE A 15 9.31 -19.53 19.04
N ALA A 16 10.19 -20.33 18.45
CA ALA A 16 11.46 -20.72 19.06
C ALA A 16 12.42 -19.55 19.34
N GLN A 17 12.17 -18.37 18.73
CA GLN A 17 12.96 -17.14 18.89
C GLN A 17 12.36 -16.19 19.94
N TRP A 18 11.20 -16.52 20.52
CA TRP A 18 10.52 -15.67 21.48
C TRP A 18 11.24 -15.68 22.83
N HIS A 19 10.88 -14.72 23.69
CA HIS A 19 11.39 -14.70 25.06
C HIS A 19 10.79 -15.87 25.87
N ALA A 20 11.65 -16.75 26.40
CA ALA A 20 11.29 -17.91 27.20
C ALA A 20 10.19 -18.82 26.58
N PRO A 21 10.36 -19.33 25.35
CA PRO A 21 9.35 -20.12 24.66
C PRO A 21 9.01 -21.41 25.39
N GLU A 22 9.98 -22.04 26.06
CA GLU A 22 9.80 -23.24 26.89
C GLU A 22 8.86 -22.99 28.11
N ARG A 23 8.82 -21.76 28.62
CA ARG A 23 7.92 -21.39 29.70
C ARG A 23 6.49 -21.21 29.18
N ILE A 24 6.33 -20.61 28.02
CA ILE A 24 5.03 -20.47 27.35
C ILE A 24 4.45 -21.85 27.03
N ALA A 25 5.27 -22.72 26.41
CA ALA A 25 4.88 -24.07 26.03
C ALA A 25 4.43 -24.95 27.23
N LYS A 26 4.95 -24.68 28.44
CA LYS A 26 4.53 -25.37 29.66
C LYS A 26 3.22 -24.82 30.26
N LEU A 27 2.88 -23.59 29.96
CA LEU A 27 1.72 -22.91 30.56
C LEU A 27 0.46 -23.00 29.70
N ALA A 28 0.60 -23.22 28.38
CA ALA A 28 -0.53 -23.23 27.46
C ALA A 28 -0.30 -24.21 26.31
N SER A 29 -1.39 -24.81 25.83
CA SER A 29 -1.41 -25.45 24.52
C SER A 29 -1.45 -24.40 23.42
N LEU A 30 -0.75 -24.66 22.32
CA LEU A 30 -0.64 -23.74 21.19
C LEU A 30 -1.67 -24.13 20.10
N ALA A 31 -2.68 -23.31 19.89
CA ALA A 31 -3.64 -23.47 18.79
C ALA A 31 -3.21 -22.59 17.61
N VAL A 32 -2.84 -23.22 16.50
CA VAL A 32 -2.30 -22.53 15.32
C VAL A 32 -3.34 -22.51 14.21
N ALA A 33 -3.86 -21.32 13.92
CA ALA A 33 -4.78 -21.11 12.83
C ALA A 33 -4.02 -20.82 11.52
N HIS A 34 -4.45 -21.43 10.41
CA HIS A 34 -3.88 -21.20 9.10
C HIS A 34 -4.09 -19.76 8.62
N ARG A 35 -3.07 -19.17 8.00
CA ARG A 35 -3.16 -17.89 7.27
C ARG A 35 -2.67 -18.10 5.85
N GLY A 36 -3.60 -18.38 4.94
CA GLY A 36 -3.32 -18.47 3.52
C GLY A 36 -2.90 -19.84 3.01
N ARG A 37 -2.17 -19.84 1.91
CA ARG A 37 -1.66 -21.03 1.23
C ARG A 37 -0.33 -21.50 1.84
N ASP A 38 -0.27 -21.56 3.15
CA ASP A 38 0.92 -22.08 3.82
C ASP A 38 1.12 -23.53 3.47
N ASP A 39 2.37 -23.93 3.23
CA ASP A 39 2.71 -25.31 3.03
C ASP A 39 2.44 -26.10 4.31
N GLY A 40 1.40 -26.90 4.31
CA GLY A 40 1.01 -27.72 5.46
C GLY A 40 2.09 -28.69 5.91
N LYS A 41 3.10 -29.00 5.06
CA LYS A 41 4.27 -29.77 5.43
C LYS A 41 5.19 -28.96 6.34
N THR A 42 5.54 -27.74 5.94
CA THR A 42 6.36 -26.81 6.75
C THR A 42 5.77 -26.56 8.12
N LEU A 43 4.43 -26.39 8.20
CA LEU A 43 3.76 -26.17 9.49
C LEU A 43 3.79 -27.41 10.39
N ARG A 44 3.60 -28.61 9.84
CA ARG A 44 3.73 -29.86 10.60
C ARG A 44 5.14 -30.08 11.12
N GLU A 45 6.15 -29.79 10.30
CA GLU A 45 7.55 -29.87 10.70
C GLU A 45 7.89 -28.88 11.81
N ALA A 46 7.44 -27.63 11.70
CA ALA A 46 7.61 -26.62 12.75
C ALA A 46 6.90 -27.02 14.06
N ALA A 47 5.67 -27.49 13.97
CA ALA A 47 4.93 -27.99 15.15
C ALA A 47 5.66 -29.16 15.80
N GLN A 48 6.20 -30.10 15.01
CA GLN A 48 6.96 -31.22 15.53
C GLN A 48 8.25 -30.78 16.24
N GLN A 49 8.97 -29.81 15.66
CA GLN A 49 10.17 -29.23 16.29
C GLN A 49 9.85 -28.61 17.67
N LEU A 50 8.71 -27.91 17.81
CA LEU A 50 8.31 -27.34 19.11
C LEU A 50 7.92 -28.42 20.13
N ARG A 51 7.28 -29.53 19.70
CA ARG A 51 7.01 -30.69 20.55
C ARG A 51 8.31 -31.32 21.05
N ASP A 52 9.25 -31.57 20.15
CA ASP A 52 10.52 -32.24 20.46
C ASP A 52 11.43 -31.37 21.35
N ARG A 53 11.49 -30.06 21.07
CA ARG A 53 12.40 -29.14 21.75
C ARG A 53 11.88 -28.63 23.10
N PHE A 54 10.59 -28.34 23.18
CA PHE A 54 9.99 -27.63 24.33
C PHE A 54 8.92 -28.47 25.02
N GLY A 55 8.58 -29.66 24.53
CA GLY A 55 7.44 -30.44 24.99
C GLY A 55 6.09 -29.73 24.82
N ALA A 56 6.02 -28.85 23.80
CA ALA A 56 4.83 -28.06 23.53
C ALA A 56 3.66 -28.93 23.06
N ASP A 57 2.46 -28.67 23.57
CA ASP A 57 1.22 -29.20 23.01
C ASP A 57 0.77 -28.27 21.87
N VAL A 58 0.87 -28.72 20.62
CA VAL A 58 0.58 -27.90 19.44
C VAL A 58 -0.54 -28.53 18.65
N VAL A 59 -1.61 -27.79 18.43
CA VAL A 59 -2.75 -28.17 17.59
C VAL A 59 -2.80 -27.27 16.36
N LEU A 60 -2.72 -27.85 15.17
CA LEU A 60 -2.98 -27.15 13.91
C LEU A 60 -4.48 -27.15 13.69
N VAL A 61 -5.09 -25.97 13.70
CA VAL A 61 -6.53 -25.81 13.55
C VAL A 61 -6.88 -25.75 12.06
N GLU A 62 -7.78 -26.61 11.62
CA GLU A 62 -8.42 -26.48 10.31
C GLU A 62 -9.44 -25.34 10.38
N ASN A 63 -9.23 -24.30 9.59
CA ASN A 63 -10.12 -23.13 9.56
C ASN A 63 -10.24 -22.57 8.15
N ASP A 64 -11.41 -22.03 7.84
CA ASP A 64 -11.57 -21.13 6.71
C ASP A 64 -10.85 -19.82 6.99
N PHE A 65 -10.11 -19.36 6.02
CA PHE A 65 -9.25 -18.22 6.18
C PHE A 65 -9.78 -17.04 5.36
N LEU A 66 -9.89 -15.90 6.02
CA LEU A 66 -10.21 -14.64 5.34
C LEU A 66 -8.92 -14.00 4.80
N PRO A 67 -8.83 -13.73 3.48
CA PRO A 67 -7.58 -13.36 2.82
C PRO A 67 -7.17 -11.89 3.07
N TYR A 68 -7.39 -11.36 4.26
CA TYR A 68 -6.99 -10.00 4.63
C TYR A 68 -6.38 -9.93 6.03
N SER A 69 -5.47 -8.97 6.19
CA SER A 69 -4.84 -8.66 7.48
C SER A 69 -5.55 -7.50 8.17
N SER A 70 -5.25 -7.31 9.46
CA SER A 70 -5.71 -6.12 10.20
C SER A 70 -5.21 -4.80 9.57
N THR A 71 -4.09 -4.83 8.86
CA THR A 71 -3.58 -3.67 8.11
C THR A 71 -4.50 -3.31 6.96
N ILE A 72 -4.91 -4.32 6.16
CA ILE A 72 -5.89 -4.14 5.08
C ILE A 72 -7.22 -3.63 5.64
N ALA A 73 -7.75 -4.28 6.68
CA ALA A 73 -9.01 -3.88 7.28
C ALA A 73 -8.99 -2.42 7.77
N ARG A 74 -7.92 -1.98 8.46
CA ARG A 74 -7.77 -0.59 8.91
C ARG A 74 -7.68 0.40 7.75
N ALA A 75 -6.95 0.07 6.69
CA ALA A 75 -6.87 0.91 5.50
C ALA A 75 -8.23 1.04 4.82
N MET A 76 -8.95 -0.07 4.64
CA MET A 76 -10.29 -0.07 4.06
C MET A 76 -11.30 0.71 4.91
N LEU A 77 -11.21 0.65 6.24
CA LEU A 77 -12.00 1.50 7.15
C LEU A 77 -11.68 2.99 6.95
N ALA A 78 -10.39 3.36 6.90
CA ALA A 78 -9.97 4.74 6.62
C ALA A 78 -10.47 5.22 5.25
N PHE A 79 -10.50 4.34 4.27
CA PHE A 79 -11.02 4.61 2.91
C PHE A 79 -12.54 4.44 2.79
N ARG A 80 -13.28 4.38 3.90
CA ARG A 80 -14.76 4.27 3.93
C ARG A 80 -15.31 3.03 3.19
N CYS A 81 -14.54 1.96 3.11
CA CYS A 81 -14.88 0.72 2.39
C CYS A 81 -14.61 -0.51 3.27
N GLY A 82 -14.81 -0.38 4.58
CA GLY A 82 -14.41 -1.38 5.58
C GLY A 82 -15.53 -2.30 6.07
N GLU A 83 -16.77 -2.15 5.56
CA GLU A 83 -17.96 -2.84 6.03
C GLU A 83 -17.88 -4.37 5.96
N ASP A 84 -17.20 -4.92 4.94
CA ASP A 84 -17.11 -6.37 4.74
C ASP A 84 -15.92 -7.03 5.48
N TYR A 85 -15.12 -6.24 6.22
CA TYR A 85 -13.92 -6.73 6.90
C TYR A 85 -14.11 -7.03 8.38
N LEU A 86 -15.29 -6.71 8.92
CA LEU A 86 -15.64 -6.87 10.32
C LEU A 86 -17.06 -7.43 10.46
N GLU A 87 -17.29 -8.15 11.54
CA GLU A 87 -18.68 -8.48 11.94
C GLU A 87 -19.49 -7.18 12.10
N PRO A 88 -20.78 -7.15 11.68
CA PRO A 88 -21.60 -5.93 11.67
C PRO A 88 -21.59 -5.16 13.00
N ALA A 89 -21.72 -5.84 14.14
CA ALA A 89 -21.71 -5.19 15.45
C ALA A 89 -20.35 -4.56 15.79
N VAL A 90 -19.24 -5.15 15.32
CA VAL A 90 -17.89 -4.60 15.48
C VAL A 90 -17.70 -3.40 14.56
N TYR A 91 -18.15 -3.48 13.31
CA TYR A 91 -18.12 -2.38 12.37
C TYR A 91 -18.89 -1.16 12.91
N ASP A 92 -20.11 -1.38 13.42
CA ASP A 92 -20.91 -0.32 14.02
C ASP A 92 -20.20 0.32 15.22
N ALA A 93 -19.61 -0.48 16.10
CA ALA A 93 -18.85 0.03 17.25
C ALA A 93 -17.63 0.87 16.81
N VAL A 94 -16.89 0.41 15.80
CA VAL A 94 -15.76 1.13 15.21
C VAL A 94 -16.22 2.48 14.64
N CYS A 95 -17.31 2.47 13.89
CA CYS A 95 -17.89 3.69 13.32
C CYS A 95 -18.43 4.63 14.39
N MET A 96 -19.13 4.13 15.42
CA MET A 96 -19.65 4.96 16.51
C MET A 96 -18.52 5.67 17.29
N GLN A 97 -17.41 4.97 17.52
CA GLN A 97 -16.25 5.52 18.23
C GLN A 97 -15.32 6.36 17.34
N GLY A 98 -15.54 6.39 16.03
CA GLY A 98 -14.68 7.10 15.06
C GLY A 98 -13.27 6.54 14.93
N LEU A 99 -13.09 5.25 15.25
CA LEU A 99 -11.77 4.61 15.14
C LEU A 99 -11.33 4.50 13.68
N TYR A 100 -10.01 4.43 13.46
CA TYR A 100 -9.42 4.28 12.12
C TYR A 100 -9.90 5.33 11.12
N HIS A 101 -10.09 6.55 11.58
CA HIS A 101 -10.56 7.71 10.79
C HIS A 101 -11.96 7.58 10.20
N THR A 102 -12.78 6.60 10.61
CA THR A 102 -14.12 6.36 10.04
C THR A 102 -15.07 7.56 10.14
N ARG A 103 -14.85 8.49 11.08
CA ARG A 103 -15.61 9.73 11.25
C ARG A 103 -14.82 11.02 11.02
N SER A 104 -13.50 10.92 10.81
CA SER A 104 -12.65 12.10 10.58
C SER A 104 -12.98 12.73 9.23
N ASP A 105 -13.11 14.06 9.18
CA ASP A 105 -13.06 14.76 7.91
C ASP A 105 -11.59 14.87 7.48
N LEU A 106 -11.24 14.17 6.43
CA LEU A 106 -9.88 14.12 5.90
C LEU A 106 -9.68 15.07 4.72
N ARG A 107 -10.71 15.83 4.37
CA ARG A 107 -10.66 16.81 3.27
C ARG A 107 -9.95 18.08 3.72
N ALA A 108 -9.26 18.70 2.79
CA ALA A 108 -8.57 19.97 2.99
C ALA A 108 -7.60 20.03 4.20
N LEU A 109 -7.02 18.89 4.56
CA LEU A 109 -6.04 18.82 5.64
C LEU A 109 -4.79 19.65 5.30
N PRO A 110 -4.18 20.36 6.28
CA PRO A 110 -2.82 20.86 6.14
C PRO A 110 -1.84 19.73 5.77
N LEU A 111 -0.77 20.04 5.05
CA LEU A 111 0.16 19.05 4.50
C LEU A 111 0.74 18.11 5.57
N ASP A 112 1.11 18.65 6.72
CA ASP A 112 1.66 17.88 7.84
C ASP A 112 0.61 16.94 8.48
N ALA A 113 -0.65 17.35 8.54
CA ALA A 113 -1.74 16.50 9.00
C ALA A 113 -2.05 15.40 7.97
N LEU A 114 -2.04 15.74 6.67
CA LEU A 114 -2.18 14.75 5.60
C LEU A 114 -1.05 13.70 5.68
N ALA A 115 0.19 14.13 5.84
CA ALA A 115 1.33 13.21 5.96
C ALA A 115 1.18 12.25 7.16
N ARG A 116 0.80 12.76 8.35
CA ARG A 116 0.57 11.92 9.55
C ARG A 116 -0.50 10.84 9.33
N ILE A 117 -1.48 11.09 8.48
CA ILE A 117 -2.57 10.13 8.20
C ILE A 117 -2.22 9.21 7.04
N ALA A 118 -1.65 9.75 5.97
CA ALA A 118 -1.38 8.99 4.76
C ALA A 118 -0.19 8.04 4.90
N LEU A 119 0.92 8.47 5.52
CA LEU A 119 2.14 7.64 5.62
C LEU A 119 1.92 6.28 6.31
N PRO A 120 1.15 6.17 7.40
CA PRO A 120 0.84 4.86 8.00
C PRO A 120 0.00 3.91 7.14
N LEU A 121 -0.63 4.41 6.06
CA LEU A 121 -1.40 3.60 5.12
C LEU A 121 -0.52 2.95 4.03
N HIS A 122 0.73 3.38 3.92
CA HIS A 122 1.70 2.79 3.02
C HIS A 122 2.45 1.62 3.68
N ASP A 123 3.07 0.76 2.85
CA ASP A 123 4.08 -0.16 3.37
C ASP A 123 5.22 0.66 4.02
N PRO A 124 5.63 0.35 5.26
CA PRO A 124 6.71 1.07 5.94
C PRO A 124 8.01 1.17 5.12
N LYS A 125 8.32 0.17 4.30
CA LYS A 125 9.48 0.16 3.41
C LYS A 125 9.39 1.20 2.28
N ARG A 126 8.18 1.63 1.93
CA ARG A 126 7.94 2.63 0.89
C ARG A 126 7.87 4.05 1.41
N VAL A 127 7.81 4.27 2.73
CA VAL A 127 7.72 5.62 3.31
C VAL A 127 8.87 6.54 2.83
N PRO A 128 10.14 6.11 2.78
CA PRO A 128 11.22 6.96 2.25
C PRO A 128 10.98 7.37 0.79
N HIS A 129 10.52 6.44 -0.05
CA HIS A 129 10.16 6.70 -1.44
C HIS A 129 9.00 7.72 -1.56
N VAL A 130 7.93 7.54 -0.80
CA VAL A 130 6.77 8.45 -0.82
C VAL A 130 7.16 9.87 -0.43
N LEU A 131 8.01 10.01 0.59
CA LEU A 131 8.56 11.30 1.02
C LEU A 131 9.48 11.89 -0.03
N GLY A 132 10.36 11.09 -0.64
CA GLY A 132 11.22 11.48 -1.75
C GLY A 132 10.41 11.98 -2.94
N CYS A 133 9.39 11.23 -3.35
CA CYS A 133 8.48 11.61 -4.44
C CYS A 133 7.76 12.93 -4.15
N SER A 134 7.22 13.10 -2.94
CA SER A 134 6.56 14.34 -2.51
C SER A 134 7.49 15.56 -2.54
N HIS A 135 8.75 15.38 -2.13
CA HIS A 135 9.75 16.44 -2.14
C HIS A 135 10.17 16.81 -3.57
N THR A 136 10.55 15.81 -4.36
CA THR A 136 10.96 15.98 -5.76
C THR A 136 9.84 16.62 -6.60
N ALA A 137 8.59 16.20 -6.40
CA ALA A 137 7.45 16.80 -7.09
C ALA A 137 7.30 18.29 -6.78
N ALA A 138 7.50 18.69 -5.51
CA ALA A 138 7.46 20.10 -5.12
C ALA A 138 8.60 20.92 -5.69
N GLU A 139 9.83 20.36 -5.76
CA GLU A 139 11.00 21.02 -6.37
C GLU A 139 10.80 21.25 -7.87
N LEU A 140 10.30 20.22 -8.58
CA LEU A 140 9.98 20.36 -10.00
C LEU A 140 8.85 21.37 -10.23
N ALA A 141 7.78 21.34 -9.42
CA ALA A 141 6.70 22.31 -9.52
C ALA A 141 7.21 23.74 -9.37
N ALA A 142 7.96 24.02 -8.33
CA ALA A 142 8.54 25.36 -8.11
C ALA A 142 9.46 25.79 -9.28
N ARG A 143 10.23 24.86 -9.84
CA ARG A 143 11.15 25.13 -10.97
C ARG A 143 10.42 25.49 -12.24
N PHE A 144 9.30 24.82 -12.54
CA PHE A 144 8.56 24.99 -13.78
C PHE A 144 7.32 25.90 -13.62
N GLY A 145 7.23 26.64 -12.51
CA GLY A 145 6.19 27.65 -12.31
C GLY A 145 4.81 27.10 -11.94
N GLU A 146 4.75 25.87 -11.42
CA GLU A 146 3.53 25.26 -10.86
C GLU A 146 3.50 25.45 -9.31
N ASP A 147 2.32 25.38 -8.71
CA ASP A 147 2.20 25.44 -7.25
C ASP A 147 2.78 24.14 -6.61
N PRO A 148 3.79 24.25 -5.73
CA PRO A 148 4.35 23.10 -5.03
C PRO A 148 3.37 22.38 -4.09
N GLY A 149 2.31 23.04 -3.62
CA GLY A 149 1.34 22.48 -2.69
C GLY A 149 0.62 21.25 -3.25
N PRO A 150 -0.11 21.37 -4.38
CA PRO A 150 -0.72 20.23 -5.06
C PRO A 150 0.27 19.13 -5.45
N ALA A 151 1.49 19.48 -5.89
CA ALA A 151 2.53 18.52 -6.24
C ALA A 151 3.00 17.68 -5.03
N ARG A 152 3.21 18.31 -3.86
CA ARG A 152 3.52 17.62 -2.61
C ARG A 152 2.41 16.66 -2.20
N ARG A 153 1.16 17.11 -2.28
CA ARG A 153 -0.01 16.30 -1.91
C ARG A 153 -0.15 15.09 -2.83
N ALA A 154 0.02 15.30 -4.15
CA ALA A 154 0.03 14.22 -5.13
C ALA A 154 1.12 13.18 -4.81
N GLY A 155 2.35 13.62 -4.52
CA GLY A 155 3.45 12.75 -4.14
C GLY A 155 3.20 11.96 -2.84
N LEU A 156 2.53 12.54 -1.83
CA LEU A 156 2.16 11.82 -0.61
C LEU A 156 1.09 10.74 -0.83
N LEU A 157 0.20 10.93 -1.82
CA LEU A 157 -0.98 10.09 -2.00
C LEU A 157 -0.87 9.13 -3.19
N HIS A 158 0.12 9.28 -4.10
CA HIS A 158 0.18 8.52 -5.36
C HIS A 158 0.11 7.00 -5.16
N ASP A 159 0.76 6.49 -4.13
CA ASP A 159 0.87 5.07 -3.81
C ASP A 159 0.03 4.64 -2.58
N VAL A 160 -0.92 5.48 -2.11
CA VAL A 160 -1.65 5.25 -0.84
C VAL A 160 -2.44 3.93 -0.80
N THR A 161 -2.80 3.38 -1.95
CA THR A 161 -3.50 2.09 -2.08
C THR A 161 -2.61 0.94 -2.55
N LYS A 162 -1.33 1.19 -2.83
CA LYS A 162 -0.42 0.20 -3.43
C LYS A 162 -0.16 -1.03 -2.57
N ALA A 163 -0.24 -0.88 -1.24
CA ALA A 163 -0.10 -1.97 -0.29
C ALA A 163 -1.33 -2.89 -0.24
N LEU A 164 -2.45 -2.48 -0.83
CA LEU A 164 -3.67 -3.27 -0.88
C LEU A 164 -3.59 -4.32 -1.99
N PRO A 165 -4.14 -5.52 -1.80
CA PRO A 165 -4.32 -6.51 -2.87
C PRO A 165 -5.24 -5.99 -3.99
N GLY A 166 -5.17 -6.63 -5.16
CA GLY A 166 -5.96 -6.23 -6.33
C GLY A 166 -7.48 -6.18 -6.11
N PRO A 167 -8.09 -7.15 -5.45
CA PRO A 167 -9.54 -7.12 -5.16
C PRO A 167 -9.97 -5.88 -4.36
N GLU A 168 -9.19 -5.46 -3.36
CA GLU A 168 -9.45 -4.27 -2.55
C GLU A 168 -9.31 -2.98 -3.37
N GLN A 169 -8.30 -2.94 -4.26
CA GLN A 169 -8.12 -1.82 -5.17
C GLN A 169 -9.28 -1.71 -6.17
N LEU A 170 -9.76 -2.85 -6.72
CA LEU A 170 -10.95 -2.88 -7.58
C LEU A 170 -12.19 -2.40 -6.83
N LYS A 171 -12.40 -2.88 -5.60
CA LYS A 171 -13.52 -2.46 -4.75
C LYS A 171 -13.53 -0.94 -4.51
N LEU A 172 -12.36 -0.32 -4.30
CA LEU A 172 -12.24 1.13 -4.17
C LEU A 172 -12.57 1.85 -5.49
N CYS A 173 -12.10 1.33 -6.63
CA CYS A 173 -12.43 1.88 -7.94
C CYS A 173 -13.95 1.83 -8.19
N ASP A 174 -14.59 0.68 -7.95
CA ASP A 174 -16.03 0.52 -8.16
C ASP A 174 -16.83 1.41 -7.21
N LYS A 175 -16.47 1.48 -5.92
CA LYS A 175 -17.16 2.32 -4.93
C LYS A 175 -17.14 3.80 -5.29
N TYR A 176 -16.02 4.28 -5.80
CA TYR A 176 -15.83 5.70 -6.11
C TYR A 176 -16.01 6.05 -7.59
N GLY A 177 -16.57 5.12 -8.38
CA GLY A 177 -16.92 5.35 -9.78
C GLY A 177 -15.74 5.56 -10.70
N MET A 178 -14.56 5.00 -10.36
CA MET A 178 -13.38 5.05 -11.23
C MET A 178 -13.54 4.06 -12.37
N MET A 179 -13.60 4.58 -13.59
CA MET A 179 -13.71 3.76 -14.78
C MET A 179 -12.39 3.05 -15.07
N LEU A 180 -12.46 1.74 -15.28
CA LEU A 180 -11.33 0.89 -15.66
C LEU A 180 -11.66 0.21 -16.98
N ASP A 181 -10.70 0.17 -17.89
CA ASP A 181 -10.81 -0.65 -19.08
C ASP A 181 -10.50 -2.14 -18.78
N THR A 182 -10.64 -2.99 -19.80
CA THR A 182 -10.42 -4.44 -19.68
C THR A 182 -8.95 -4.77 -19.37
N PHE A 183 -8.02 -3.99 -19.93
CA PHE A 183 -6.60 -4.18 -19.70
C PHE A 183 -6.22 -3.83 -18.24
N GLU A 184 -6.65 -2.69 -17.74
CA GLU A 184 -6.42 -2.25 -16.36
C GLU A 184 -6.98 -3.25 -15.34
N ARG A 185 -8.19 -3.78 -15.58
CA ARG A 185 -8.81 -4.81 -14.71
C ARG A 185 -8.00 -6.11 -14.65
N SER A 186 -7.34 -6.48 -15.74
CA SER A 186 -6.52 -7.71 -15.82
C SER A 186 -5.08 -7.52 -15.34
N HIS A 187 -4.63 -6.28 -15.09
CA HIS A 187 -3.26 -5.96 -14.69
C HIS A 187 -3.22 -5.30 -13.29
N PRO A 188 -3.23 -6.10 -12.21
CA PRO A 188 -3.31 -5.58 -10.84
C PRO A 188 -2.23 -4.55 -10.48
N LYS A 189 -1.06 -4.60 -11.13
CA LYS A 189 0.03 -3.64 -10.91
C LYS A 189 -0.35 -2.20 -11.28
N LEU A 190 -1.35 -1.99 -12.14
CA LEU A 190 -1.80 -0.67 -12.59
C LEU A 190 -2.92 -0.08 -11.71
N LEU A 191 -3.63 -0.94 -10.98
CA LEU A 191 -4.83 -0.56 -10.23
C LEU A 191 -4.57 0.47 -9.13
N HIS A 192 -3.36 0.47 -8.53
CA HIS A 192 -3.05 1.38 -7.42
C HIS A 192 -3.10 2.86 -7.84
N ALA A 193 -2.75 3.19 -9.07
CA ALA A 193 -2.84 4.55 -9.59
C ALA A 193 -4.30 5.02 -9.69
N LYS A 194 -5.18 4.14 -10.16
CA LYS A 194 -6.62 4.40 -10.30
C LYS A 194 -7.32 4.46 -8.95
N SER A 195 -7.14 3.44 -8.12
CA SER A 195 -7.72 3.40 -6.77
C SER A 195 -7.16 4.49 -5.86
N GLY A 196 -5.86 4.83 -5.99
CA GLY A 196 -5.23 5.94 -5.31
C GLY A 196 -5.85 7.29 -5.68
N ALA A 197 -6.08 7.53 -6.98
CA ALA A 197 -6.76 8.72 -7.46
C ALA A 197 -8.20 8.82 -6.95
N ALA A 198 -8.93 7.71 -6.96
CA ALA A 198 -10.29 7.63 -6.44
C ALA A 198 -10.36 7.98 -4.94
N VAL A 199 -9.47 7.40 -4.14
CA VAL A 199 -9.35 7.66 -2.70
C VAL A 199 -8.90 9.10 -2.44
N ALA A 200 -7.93 9.61 -3.21
CA ALA A 200 -7.46 11.00 -3.07
C ALA A 200 -8.62 12.00 -3.24
N GLY A 201 -9.49 11.78 -4.21
CA GLY A 201 -10.66 12.63 -4.41
C GLY A 201 -11.74 12.43 -3.36
N ALA A 202 -12.21 11.19 -3.21
CA ALA A 202 -13.39 10.91 -2.41
C ALA A 202 -13.16 11.02 -0.89
N VAL A 203 -11.97 10.63 -0.41
CA VAL A 203 -11.64 10.56 1.02
C VAL A 203 -10.85 11.79 1.47
N PHE A 204 -9.82 12.17 0.71
CA PHE A 204 -8.95 13.29 1.08
C PHE A 204 -9.38 14.64 0.46
N GLY A 205 -10.36 14.64 -0.44
CA GLY A 205 -10.91 15.86 -1.05
C GLY A 205 -9.93 16.60 -1.95
N GLU A 206 -9.02 15.86 -2.56
CA GLU A 206 -8.02 16.43 -3.47
C GLU A 206 -8.67 16.97 -4.75
N SER A 207 -8.06 18.00 -5.32
CA SER A 207 -8.52 18.61 -6.57
C SER A 207 -8.47 17.61 -7.75
N ALA A 208 -9.28 17.87 -8.77
CA ALA A 208 -9.27 17.07 -10.00
C ALA A 208 -7.87 16.99 -10.66
N ALA A 209 -7.05 18.04 -10.54
CA ALA A 209 -5.68 18.06 -11.05
C ALA A 209 -4.79 17.06 -10.29
N VAL A 210 -4.86 17.03 -8.95
CA VAL A 210 -4.12 16.06 -8.11
C VAL A 210 -4.60 14.64 -8.38
N GLN A 211 -5.91 14.41 -8.42
CA GLN A 211 -6.48 13.10 -8.77
C GLN A 211 -5.99 12.61 -10.13
N SER A 212 -6.01 13.49 -11.14
CA SER A 212 -5.56 13.17 -12.49
C SER A 212 -4.06 12.87 -12.54
N ALA A 213 -3.23 13.60 -11.79
CA ALA A 213 -1.80 13.31 -11.70
C ALA A 213 -1.58 11.92 -11.08
N ILE A 214 -2.24 11.58 -9.99
CA ILE A 214 -2.17 10.26 -9.36
C ILE A 214 -2.66 9.17 -10.31
N CYS A 215 -3.77 9.41 -11.03
CA CYS A 215 -4.35 8.44 -11.96
C CYS A 215 -3.37 7.98 -13.07
N TRP A 216 -2.47 8.86 -13.48
CA TRP A 216 -1.59 8.64 -14.63
C TRP A 216 -0.10 8.55 -14.29
N HIS A 217 0.26 8.53 -13.00
CA HIS A 217 1.67 8.53 -12.60
C HIS A 217 2.44 7.27 -13.02
N THR A 218 1.76 6.14 -13.23
CA THR A 218 2.40 4.87 -13.61
C THR A 218 2.59 4.73 -15.11
N THR A 219 1.57 5.08 -15.90
CA THR A 219 1.54 4.80 -17.34
C THR A 219 1.78 6.03 -18.21
N GLY A 220 1.62 7.21 -17.64
CA GLY A 220 1.44 8.42 -18.45
C GLY A 220 0.16 8.38 -19.28
N LYS A 221 -0.01 9.36 -20.12
CA LYS A 221 -1.06 9.47 -21.14
C LYS A 221 -0.66 10.49 -22.20
N PRO A 222 -1.33 10.53 -23.37
CA PRO A 222 -1.21 11.65 -24.29
C PRO A 222 -1.61 12.99 -23.63
N ASP A 223 -0.98 14.07 -24.03
CA ASP A 223 -1.28 15.44 -23.58
C ASP A 223 -1.29 15.59 -22.04
N MET A 224 -0.23 15.10 -21.38
CA MET A 224 -0.07 15.25 -19.92
C MET A 224 0.00 16.72 -19.53
N THR A 225 -0.76 17.09 -18.48
CA THR A 225 -0.63 18.40 -17.84
C THR A 225 0.72 18.52 -17.12
N LEU A 226 1.10 19.74 -16.77
CA LEU A 226 2.38 19.99 -16.08
C LEU A 226 2.47 19.19 -14.76
N LEU A 227 1.40 19.17 -13.95
CA LEU A 227 1.38 18.39 -12.69
C LEU A 227 1.48 16.88 -12.93
N GLN A 228 0.89 16.36 -14.02
CA GLN A 228 1.02 14.93 -14.37
C GLN A 228 2.46 14.58 -14.74
N LYS A 229 3.14 15.40 -15.56
CA LYS A 229 4.55 15.21 -15.91
C LYS A 229 5.46 15.26 -14.66
N ILE A 230 5.21 16.25 -13.79
CA ILE A 230 5.93 16.41 -12.53
C ILE A 230 5.81 15.16 -11.65
N LEU A 231 4.60 14.66 -11.43
CA LEU A 231 4.41 13.49 -10.56
C LEU A 231 4.99 12.22 -11.17
N TYR A 232 4.81 12.00 -12.48
CA TYR A 232 5.41 10.88 -13.22
C TYR A 232 6.94 10.84 -13.04
N LEU A 233 7.59 11.99 -13.26
CA LEU A 233 9.04 12.09 -13.12
C LEU A 233 9.49 11.97 -11.65
N ALA A 234 8.75 12.58 -10.73
CA ALA A 234 9.08 12.51 -9.30
C ALA A 234 9.05 11.07 -8.77
N ASP A 235 8.03 10.27 -9.13
CA ASP A 235 7.98 8.85 -8.77
C ASP A 235 9.15 8.06 -9.40
N TYR A 236 9.50 8.40 -10.65
CA TYR A 236 10.49 7.65 -11.42
C TYR A 236 11.92 7.94 -10.97
N MET A 237 12.24 9.17 -10.51
CA MET A 237 13.60 9.63 -10.26
C MET A 237 13.89 10.17 -8.86
N GLU A 238 12.96 10.03 -7.88
CA GLU A 238 13.19 10.52 -6.51
C GLU A 238 14.51 9.98 -5.93
N PRO A 239 15.11 10.63 -4.89
CA PRO A 239 16.49 10.34 -4.46
C PRO A 239 16.78 8.89 -4.06
N ASN A 240 15.76 8.10 -3.63
CA ASN A 240 15.95 6.69 -3.27
C ASN A 240 15.87 5.74 -4.47
N ARG A 241 15.62 6.25 -5.67
CA ARG A 241 15.69 5.45 -6.90
C ARG A 241 17.14 5.28 -7.34
N ASP A 242 17.52 4.02 -7.56
CA ASP A 242 18.86 3.64 -8.04
C ASP A 242 18.70 2.59 -9.14
N PHE A 243 18.87 3.02 -10.40
CA PHE A 243 18.87 2.17 -11.58
C PHE A 243 19.67 2.82 -12.71
N PRO A 244 20.17 2.04 -13.69
CA PRO A 244 20.94 2.58 -14.80
C PRO A 244 20.20 3.70 -15.54
N GLY A 245 20.83 4.87 -15.66
CA GLY A 245 20.29 6.03 -16.38
C GLY A 245 19.49 7.01 -15.52
N VAL A 246 19.21 6.73 -14.24
CA VAL A 246 18.45 7.65 -13.37
C VAL A 246 19.09 9.02 -13.24
N GLU A 247 20.43 9.12 -13.19
CA GLU A 247 21.14 10.39 -13.10
C GLU A 247 21.01 11.22 -14.37
N ARG A 248 20.98 10.57 -15.55
CA ARG A 248 20.69 11.25 -16.82
C ARG A 248 19.27 11.82 -16.81
N LEU A 249 18.31 11.05 -16.32
CA LEU A 249 16.92 11.50 -16.20
C LEU A 249 16.81 12.69 -15.24
N ARG A 250 17.44 12.61 -14.06
CA ARG A 250 17.50 13.71 -13.08
C ARG A 250 18.07 15.00 -13.67
N ALA A 251 19.18 14.89 -14.39
CA ALA A 251 19.81 16.04 -15.04
C ALA A 251 18.89 16.66 -16.09
N LEU A 252 18.26 15.85 -16.93
CA LEU A 252 17.36 16.32 -17.99
C LEU A 252 16.13 17.01 -17.39
N ALA A 253 15.50 16.42 -16.37
CA ALA A 253 14.32 16.96 -15.70
C ALA A 253 14.55 18.32 -15.01
N GLN A 254 15.81 18.77 -14.85
CA GLN A 254 16.11 20.12 -14.36
C GLN A 254 15.89 21.21 -15.42
N HIS A 255 15.82 20.83 -16.68
CA HIS A 255 15.83 21.79 -17.80
C HIS A 255 14.63 21.62 -18.74
N ASP A 256 14.23 20.38 -19.01
CA ASP A 256 13.16 20.05 -19.94
C ASP A 256 12.33 18.88 -19.44
N LEU A 257 11.10 19.17 -19.00
CA LEU A 257 10.18 18.13 -18.50
C LEU A 257 9.63 17.24 -19.62
N ASP A 258 9.47 17.76 -20.82
CA ASP A 258 8.88 16.99 -21.91
C ASP A 258 9.87 15.94 -22.41
N GLU A 259 11.10 16.35 -22.62
CA GLU A 259 12.20 15.42 -22.98
C GLU A 259 12.48 14.43 -21.84
N ALA A 260 12.40 14.86 -20.57
CA ALA A 260 12.55 13.95 -19.44
C ALA A 260 11.43 12.91 -19.34
N VAL A 261 10.17 13.29 -19.59
CA VAL A 261 9.05 12.34 -19.64
C VAL A 261 9.23 11.36 -20.78
N LEU A 262 9.63 11.84 -21.97
CA LEU A 262 9.90 10.97 -23.12
C LEU A 262 10.99 9.95 -22.79
N LEU A 263 12.11 10.40 -22.24
CA LEU A 263 13.19 9.50 -21.79
C LEU A 263 12.69 8.48 -20.75
N GLY A 264 11.91 8.91 -19.77
CA GLY A 264 11.35 8.01 -18.73
C GLY A 264 10.41 6.96 -19.32
N LEU A 265 9.59 7.34 -20.32
CA LEU A 265 8.71 6.41 -21.04
C LEU A 265 9.51 5.40 -21.88
N GLU A 266 10.54 5.85 -22.59
CA GLU A 266 11.46 4.98 -23.36
C GLU A 266 12.13 3.96 -22.42
N MET A 267 12.71 4.40 -21.31
CA MET A 267 13.32 3.50 -20.31
C MET A 267 12.32 2.49 -19.75
N SER A 268 11.05 2.89 -19.56
CA SER A 268 10.00 1.98 -19.09
C SER A 268 9.64 0.93 -20.14
N LEU A 269 9.56 1.31 -21.43
CA LEU A 269 9.29 0.40 -22.54
C LEU A 269 10.44 -0.60 -22.73
N ASP A 270 11.69 -0.14 -22.63
CA ASP A 270 12.87 -1.01 -22.71
C ASP A 270 12.83 -2.07 -21.60
N LEU A 271 12.56 -1.67 -20.34
CA LEU A 271 12.44 -2.59 -19.21
C LEU A 271 11.31 -3.61 -19.40
N LEU A 272 10.13 -3.19 -19.89
CA LEU A 272 9.01 -4.08 -20.15
C LEU A 272 9.35 -5.09 -21.26
N THR A 273 10.06 -4.64 -22.30
CA THR A 273 10.51 -5.49 -23.40
C THR A 273 11.52 -6.53 -22.93
N GLU A 274 12.51 -6.12 -22.14
CA GLU A 274 13.53 -7.00 -21.58
C GLU A 274 12.94 -8.05 -20.61
N THR A 275 11.92 -7.68 -19.84
CA THR A 275 11.28 -8.56 -18.85
C THR A 275 10.14 -9.41 -19.43
N GLY A 276 9.77 -9.20 -20.69
CA GLY A 276 8.68 -9.93 -21.37
C GLY A 276 7.30 -9.66 -20.76
N GLN A 277 7.09 -8.47 -20.24
CA GLN A 277 5.83 -8.04 -19.61
C GLN A 277 4.98 -7.17 -20.56
#